data_30db8f5165b1c88dbe40c4378a10ccbb
#
_entry.id   30db8f5165b1c88dbe40c4378a10ccbb
#
_cell.length_a   1.000
_cell.length_b   1.000
_cell.length_c   1.000
_cell.angle_alpha   90.00
_cell.angle_beta   90.00
_cell.angle_gamma   90.00
#
_symmetry.space_group_name_H-M   'P 1'
#
loop_
_entity.id
_entity.type
_entity.pdbx_description
1 polymer ?
#
loop_
_entity_poly.entity_id
_entity_poly.type
_entity_poly.pdbx_seq_one_letter_code
_entity_poly.pdbx_strand_id
1 'polypeptide(L)'
;MTTFYISGPMDEYPQHNYPAFHKAGEELKNSGITFLSPAHDMSGNPLQPPNTEEEYLWQEHLRQSLQKLVLCDAIHMLKGWQTSPNAGLEYRIALTLGMTTTFQDQGQE
;
A
#
# COMPACT_ATOMS: atom_id res chain seq x y z
N MET A 1 10.25 -12.29 11.76
CA MET A 1 9.44 -12.42 10.53
C MET A 1 9.17 -11.04 9.95
N THR A 2 9.32 -10.90 8.65
CA THR A 2 9.17 -9.60 8.00
C THR A 2 7.73 -9.38 7.56
N THR A 3 7.18 -8.24 7.93
CA THR A 3 5.85 -7.83 7.49
C THR A 3 6.02 -6.67 6.50
N PHE A 4 5.40 -6.81 5.33
CA PHE A 4 5.48 -5.81 4.27
C PHE A 4 4.25 -4.90 4.29
N TYR A 5 4.46 -3.64 4.02
CA TYR A 5 3.37 -2.70 3.76
C TYR A 5 3.32 -2.45 2.27
N ILE A 6 2.13 -2.56 1.68
CA ILE A 6 1.96 -2.30 0.25
C ILE A 6 1.56 -0.85 0.07
N SER A 7 2.33 -0.10 -0.71
CA SER A 7 2.07 1.30 -1.00
C SER A 7 1.96 1.50 -2.50
N GLY A 8 1.14 2.46 -2.93
CA GLY A 8 0.98 2.72 -4.35
C GLY A 8 -0.03 3.81 -4.59
N PRO A 9 -0.25 4.16 -5.88
CA PRO A 9 -1.17 5.23 -6.22
C PRO A 9 -2.62 4.79 -6.00
N MET A 10 -3.43 5.70 -5.52
CA MET A 10 -4.86 5.44 -5.30
C MET A 10 -5.72 6.55 -5.88
N ASP A 11 -5.30 7.80 -5.70
CA ASP A 11 -6.09 8.95 -6.16
C ASP A 11 -6.22 8.92 -7.67
N GLU A 12 -7.42 9.23 -8.16
CA GLU A 12 -7.73 9.35 -9.59
C GLU A 12 -7.66 8.02 -10.35
N TYR A 13 -7.47 6.91 -9.63
CA TYR A 13 -7.55 5.59 -10.25
C TYR A 13 -8.95 5.02 -10.07
N PRO A 14 -9.44 4.23 -11.03
CA PRO A 14 -10.72 3.54 -10.84
C PRO A 14 -10.70 2.72 -9.56
N GLN A 15 -11.76 2.80 -8.78
CA GLN A 15 -11.89 2.06 -7.52
C GLN A 15 -10.72 2.31 -6.58
N HIS A 16 -10.14 3.51 -6.65
CA HIS A 16 -8.98 3.92 -5.83
C HIS A 16 -7.84 2.91 -5.94
N ASN A 17 -7.74 2.27 -7.11
CA ASN A 17 -6.67 1.30 -7.40
C ASN A 17 -6.69 0.07 -6.49
N TYR A 18 -7.80 -0.18 -5.80
CA TYR A 18 -7.91 -1.35 -4.93
C TYR A 18 -7.58 -2.66 -5.64
N PRO A 19 -8.00 -2.88 -6.91
CA PRO A 19 -7.65 -4.13 -7.59
C PRO A 19 -6.16 -4.39 -7.66
N ALA A 20 -5.34 -3.36 -7.87
CA ALA A 20 -3.89 -3.54 -7.92
C ALA A 20 -3.33 -3.93 -6.55
N PHE A 21 -3.87 -3.33 -5.48
CA PHE A 21 -3.47 -3.69 -4.13
C PHE A 21 -3.88 -5.11 -3.80
N HIS A 22 -5.09 -5.51 -4.19
CA HIS A 22 -5.57 -6.87 -3.94
C HIS A 22 -4.70 -7.90 -4.64
N LYS A 23 -4.32 -7.61 -5.89
CA LYS A 23 -3.47 -8.52 -6.65
C LYS A 23 -2.10 -8.66 -6.01
N ALA A 24 -1.51 -7.54 -5.61
CA ALA A 24 -0.19 -7.57 -4.97
C ALA A 24 -0.25 -8.33 -3.64
N GLY A 25 -1.32 -8.12 -2.87
CA GLY A 25 -1.49 -8.83 -1.62
C GLY A 25 -1.61 -10.32 -1.82
N GLU A 26 -2.33 -10.73 -2.87
CA GLU A 26 -2.47 -12.15 -3.16
C GLU A 26 -1.14 -12.77 -3.54
N GLU A 27 -0.34 -12.06 -4.32
CA GLU A 27 0.98 -12.53 -4.70
C GLU A 27 1.89 -12.70 -3.49
N LEU A 28 1.85 -11.75 -2.57
CA LEU A 28 2.64 -11.86 -1.35
C LEU A 28 2.15 -13.01 -0.48
N LYS A 29 0.83 -13.13 -0.33
CA LYS A 29 0.25 -14.20 0.46
C LYS A 29 0.63 -15.57 -0.10
N ASN A 30 0.58 -15.72 -1.42
CA ASN A 30 0.92 -16.98 -2.07
C ASN A 30 2.41 -17.30 -1.91
N SER A 31 3.23 -16.30 -1.65
CA SER A 31 4.66 -16.50 -1.38
C SER A 31 4.95 -16.68 0.10
N GLY A 32 3.92 -16.76 0.94
CA GLY A 32 4.10 -16.93 2.37
C GLY A 32 4.51 -15.67 3.10
N ILE A 33 4.28 -14.51 2.51
CA ILE A 33 4.69 -13.23 3.08
C ILE A 33 3.52 -12.54 3.77
N THR A 34 3.72 -12.12 5.01
CA THR A 34 2.74 -11.34 5.76
C THR A 34 2.78 -9.89 5.32
N PHE A 35 1.62 -9.28 5.16
CA PHE A 35 1.56 -7.90 4.68
C PHE A 35 0.38 -7.14 5.29
N LEU A 36 0.49 -5.82 5.25
CA LEU A 36 -0.61 -4.89 5.52
C LEU A 36 -0.74 -3.96 4.32
N SER A 37 -1.92 -3.40 4.11
CA SER A 37 -2.14 -2.48 3.01
C SER A 37 -3.36 -1.61 3.29
N PRO A 38 -3.48 -0.46 2.61
CA PRO A 38 -4.68 0.37 2.78
C PRO A 38 -5.94 -0.26 2.19
N ALA A 39 -5.80 -1.29 1.36
CA ALA A 39 -6.94 -1.93 0.70
C ALA A 39 -7.26 -3.30 1.28
N HIS A 40 -6.68 -3.64 2.44
CA HIS A 40 -6.92 -4.91 3.14
C HIS A 40 -7.17 -4.65 4.62
N ASP A 41 -7.89 -5.55 5.27
CA ASP A 41 -8.03 -5.46 6.72
C ASP A 41 -6.76 -6.00 7.38
N MET A 42 -6.73 -5.99 8.71
CA MET A 42 -5.51 -6.38 9.44
C MET A 42 -5.20 -7.86 9.32
N SER A 43 -6.15 -8.66 8.84
CA SER A 43 -5.94 -10.09 8.62
C SER A 43 -5.55 -10.41 7.18
N GLY A 44 -5.44 -9.38 6.32
CA GLY A 44 -5.07 -9.58 4.94
C GLY A 44 -6.23 -9.87 4.02
N ASN A 45 -7.47 -9.66 4.47
CA ASN A 45 -8.65 -9.85 3.61
C ASN A 45 -8.91 -8.58 2.80
N PRO A 46 -9.27 -8.70 1.52
CA PRO A 46 -9.49 -7.52 0.69
C PRO A 46 -10.72 -6.73 1.17
N LEU A 47 -10.57 -5.40 1.18
CA LEU A 47 -11.65 -4.49 1.51
C LEU A 47 -12.33 -4.03 0.23
N GLN A 48 -13.59 -3.59 0.37
CA GLN A 48 -14.30 -2.97 -0.75
C GLN A 48 -13.86 -1.51 -0.88
N PRO A 49 -13.65 -1.03 -2.11
CA PRO A 49 -13.34 0.39 -2.28
C PRO A 49 -14.53 1.26 -1.88
N PRO A 50 -14.27 2.52 -1.47
CA PRO A 50 -15.37 3.44 -1.17
C PRO A 50 -16.27 3.62 -2.38
N ASN A 51 -17.59 3.73 -2.12
CA ASN A 51 -18.56 3.87 -3.21
C ASN A 51 -18.64 5.28 -3.77
N THR A 52 -18.32 6.26 -2.96
CA THR A 52 -18.41 7.67 -3.38
C THR A 52 -17.20 8.43 -2.86
N GLU A 53 -16.97 9.61 -3.46
CA GLU A 53 -15.90 10.49 -3.01
C GLU A 53 -16.13 10.93 -1.56
N GLU A 54 -17.40 11.01 -1.13
CA GLU A 54 -17.71 11.42 0.23
C GLU A 54 -17.26 10.38 1.25
N GLU A 55 -17.20 9.12 0.84
CA GLU A 55 -16.74 8.05 1.72
C GLU A 55 -15.23 7.98 1.79
N TYR A 56 -14.56 8.64 0.86
CA TYR A 56 -13.10 8.62 0.78
C TYR A 56 -12.56 9.92 1.35
N LEU A 57 -12.34 9.93 2.65
CA LEU A 57 -11.76 11.09 3.32
C LEU A 57 -10.25 10.94 3.30
N TRP A 58 -9.60 11.77 2.48
CA TRP A 58 -8.17 11.67 2.20
C TRP A 58 -7.32 11.64 3.48
N GLN A 59 -7.57 12.58 4.40
CA GLN A 59 -6.75 12.66 5.61
C GLN A 59 -6.97 11.45 6.50
N GLU A 60 -8.21 10.98 6.61
CA GLU A 60 -8.51 9.81 7.41
C GLU A 60 -7.90 8.56 6.82
N HIS A 61 -7.98 8.42 5.51
CA HIS A 61 -7.39 7.29 4.81
C HIS A 61 -5.87 7.27 5.01
N LEU A 62 -5.23 8.43 4.88
CA LEU A 62 -3.79 8.54 5.07
C LEU A 62 -3.40 8.20 6.51
N ARG A 63 -4.18 8.69 7.48
CA ARG A 63 -3.90 8.38 8.88
C ARG A 63 -3.91 6.89 9.14
N GLN A 64 -4.92 6.19 8.61
CA GLN A 64 -5.02 4.75 8.78
C GLN A 64 -3.87 4.02 8.07
N SER A 65 -3.51 4.50 6.89
CA SER A 65 -2.40 3.92 6.14
C SER A 65 -1.09 4.03 6.89
N LEU A 66 -0.83 5.20 7.47
CA LEU A 66 0.41 5.41 8.22
C LEU A 66 0.47 4.55 9.47
N GLN A 67 -0.68 4.33 10.12
CA GLN A 67 -0.73 3.45 11.28
C GLN A 67 -0.32 2.02 10.91
N LYS A 68 -0.73 1.57 9.73
CA LYS A 68 -0.34 0.25 9.26
C LYS A 68 1.13 0.21 8.84
N LEU A 69 1.59 1.27 8.17
CA LEU A 69 2.96 1.35 7.70
C LEU A 69 3.96 1.19 8.84
N VAL A 70 3.75 1.92 9.94
CA VAL A 70 4.72 1.91 11.03
C VAL A 70 4.75 0.59 11.78
N LEU A 71 3.80 -0.31 11.54
CA LEU A 71 3.82 -1.65 12.11
C LEU A 71 4.64 -2.62 11.28
N CYS A 72 5.09 -2.21 10.10
CA CYS A 72 5.74 -3.10 9.17
C CYS A 72 7.26 -2.94 9.17
N ASP A 73 7.95 -3.91 8.60
CA ASP A 73 9.41 -3.92 8.54
C ASP A 73 9.93 -3.57 7.15
N ALA A 74 9.07 -3.67 6.15
CA ALA A 74 9.44 -3.44 4.76
C ALA A 74 8.28 -2.79 4.03
N ILE A 75 8.59 -2.14 2.92
CA ILE A 75 7.56 -1.51 2.09
C ILE A 75 7.73 -2.00 0.65
N HIS A 76 6.60 -2.34 0.03
CA HIS A 76 6.55 -2.78 -1.36
C HIS A 76 5.80 -1.73 -2.17
N MET A 77 6.48 -1.11 -3.13
CA MET A 77 5.95 -0.01 -3.91
C MET A 77 5.32 -0.53 -5.20
N LEU A 78 4.04 -0.25 -5.40
CA LEU A 78 3.34 -0.64 -6.62
C LEU A 78 3.69 0.28 -7.77
N LYS A 79 3.49 -0.22 -8.98
CA LYS A 79 3.74 0.54 -10.19
C LYS A 79 2.97 1.86 -10.17
N GLY A 80 3.63 2.95 -10.56
CA GLY A 80 3.01 4.27 -10.62
C GLY A 80 3.10 5.06 -9.33
N TRP A 81 3.77 4.54 -8.32
CA TRP A 81 3.83 5.21 -7.02
C TRP A 81 4.47 6.60 -7.10
N GLN A 82 5.34 6.83 -8.10
CA GLN A 82 6.07 8.10 -8.18
C GLN A 82 5.16 9.30 -8.42
N THR A 83 4.00 9.07 -9.01
CA THR A 83 3.06 10.15 -9.30
C THR A 83 2.03 10.36 -8.18
N SER A 84 2.09 9.58 -7.12
CA SER A 84 1.13 9.66 -6.02
C SER A 84 1.75 10.37 -4.83
N PRO A 85 1.19 11.52 -4.41
CA PRO A 85 1.73 12.21 -3.22
C PRO A 85 1.70 11.33 -1.97
N ASN A 86 0.62 10.56 -1.78
CA ASN A 86 0.53 9.70 -0.61
C ASN A 86 1.56 8.59 -0.63
N ALA A 87 1.73 7.94 -1.78
CA ALA A 87 2.71 6.85 -1.88
C ALA A 87 4.13 7.40 -1.73
N GLY A 88 4.39 8.58 -2.29
CA GLY A 88 5.69 9.21 -2.13
C GLY A 88 5.99 9.56 -0.68
N LEU A 89 4.98 10.02 0.06
CA LEU A 89 5.15 10.32 1.48
C LEU A 89 5.43 9.04 2.26
N GLU A 90 4.69 7.98 1.98
CA GLU A 90 4.89 6.70 2.67
C GLU A 90 6.29 6.16 2.40
N TYR A 91 6.76 6.30 1.17
CA TYR A 91 8.10 5.86 0.81
C TYR A 91 9.15 6.62 1.61
N ARG A 92 8.99 7.94 1.73
CA ARG A 92 9.95 8.76 2.48
C ARG A 92 9.96 8.38 3.96
N ILE A 93 8.79 8.13 4.52
CA ILE A 93 8.69 7.71 5.92
C ILE A 93 9.39 6.36 6.09
N ALA A 94 9.15 5.43 5.17
CA ALA A 94 9.78 4.11 5.24
C ALA A 94 11.30 4.22 5.19
N LEU A 95 11.83 5.06 4.31
CA LEU A 95 13.28 5.28 4.23
C LEU A 95 13.81 5.84 5.54
N THR A 96 13.10 6.80 6.12
CA THR A 96 13.51 7.43 7.37
C THR A 96 13.54 6.42 8.51
N LEU A 97 12.61 5.46 8.49
CA LEU A 97 12.54 4.43 9.51
C LEU A 97 13.49 3.26 9.24
N GLY A 98 14.24 3.30 8.14
CA GLY A 98 15.17 2.23 7.83
C GLY A 98 14.54 0.96 7.33
N MET A 99 13.33 1.04 6.75
CA MET A 99 12.62 -0.12 6.26
C MET A 99 13.22 -0.61 4.95
N THR A 100 13.18 -1.94 4.75
CA THR A 100 13.57 -2.53 3.48
C THR A 100 12.55 -2.13 2.41
N THR A 101 13.04 -1.79 1.20
CA THR A 101 12.17 -1.34 0.12
C THR A 101 12.25 -2.28 -1.06
N THR A 102 11.09 -2.68 -1.59
CA THR A 102 11.01 -3.44 -2.83
C THR A 102 10.05 -2.73 -3.78
N PHE A 103 10.16 -3.01 -5.08
CA PHE A 103 9.38 -2.33 -6.11
C PHE A 103 8.74 -3.35 -7.04
N GLN A 104 7.48 -3.12 -7.36
CA GLN A 104 6.76 -3.99 -8.28
C GLN A 104 7.39 -3.97 -9.67
N ASP A 105 7.91 -2.81 -10.08
CA ASP A 105 8.53 -2.63 -11.39
C ASP A 105 10.03 -2.79 -11.36
N GLN A 106 10.56 -3.41 -10.33
CA GLN A 106 12.00 -3.62 -10.25
C GLN A 106 12.46 -4.42 -11.47
N GLY A 107 13.43 -3.89 -12.19
CA GLY A 107 13.88 -4.50 -13.42
C GLY A 107 13.27 -3.91 -14.66
N GLN A 108 12.44 -2.91 -14.51
CA GLN A 108 11.77 -2.25 -15.62
C GLN A 108 12.54 -1.01 -16.08
N GLU A 109 13.77 -0.95 -15.84
CA GLU A 109 14.56 0.23 -16.19
C GLU A 109 14.61 0.49 -17.68
#